data_d0d1ebabee5967b4d1e1c1198e537889
#
_entry.id   d0d1ebabee5967b4d1e1c1198e537889
#
_cell.length_a   1.000
_cell.length_b   1.000
_cell.length_c   1.000
_cell.angle_alpha   90.00
_cell.angle_beta   90.00
_cell.angle_gamma   90.00
#
_symmetry.space_group_name_H-M   'P 1'
#
loop_
_entity.id
_entity.type
_entity.pdbx_description
1 polymer ?
#
loop_
_entity_poly.entity_id
_entity_poly.type
_entity_poly.pdbx_seq_one_letter_code
_entity_poly.pdbx_strand_id
1 'polypeptide(L)'
;MKLVLVRHGESEWNLQNRFTGWIDVDLTEKGVSEAKSGGKALKEAGLKFDVAFSSYQKRANKTLNYILEEIDQLYLPVFKSWRLNERHYGALQGLNKAETAKKYGDEQVHIWRRSFDVAPPLVNTDDKENYPKFQDRYKDIPDEECPRGESLKDTIKRVLPYWNSDISKQIKEGIDVLVVAHGNSLRSLIKYLLNIDDVKILDLNLKTGFPYIFEINENLEIVSAPELF
;
A
#
# COMPACT_ATOMS: atom_id res chain seq x y z
N MET A 1 -14.64 16.00 -4.16
CA MET A 1 -14.55 14.58 -4.60
C MET A 1 -14.19 13.72 -3.42
N LYS A 2 -14.50 12.42 -3.51
CA LYS A 2 -14.07 11.42 -2.52
C LYS A 2 -12.79 10.72 -2.99
N LEU A 3 -11.81 10.67 -2.12
CA LEU A 3 -10.63 9.83 -2.25
C LEU A 3 -10.69 8.79 -1.13
N VAL A 4 -10.86 7.53 -1.46
CA VAL A 4 -10.91 6.46 -0.46
C VAL A 4 -9.67 5.60 -0.56
N LEU A 5 -8.97 5.46 0.57
CA LEU A 5 -7.76 4.64 0.69
C LEU A 5 -8.08 3.40 1.53
N VAL A 6 -7.76 2.21 1.02
CA VAL A 6 -7.98 0.95 1.72
C VAL A 6 -6.70 0.12 1.71
N ARG A 7 -6.21 -0.26 2.88
CA ARG A 7 -5.15 -1.25 2.99
C ARG A 7 -5.73 -2.64 2.74
N HIS A 8 -5.01 -3.47 1.97
CA HIS A 8 -5.40 -4.86 1.72
C HIS A 8 -5.75 -5.61 3.02
N GLY A 9 -6.63 -6.61 2.94
CA GLY A 9 -6.98 -7.50 4.04
C GLY A 9 -5.76 -8.27 4.57
N GLU A 10 -5.91 -8.90 5.74
CA GLU A 10 -4.85 -9.73 6.32
C GLU A 10 -4.31 -10.73 5.30
N SER A 11 -2.99 -10.78 5.13
CA SER A 11 -2.31 -11.74 4.26
C SER A 11 -1.74 -12.91 5.06
N GLU A 12 -1.45 -14.03 4.38
CA GLU A 12 -0.82 -15.21 5.00
C GLU A 12 0.44 -14.85 5.79
N TRP A 13 1.28 -13.95 5.28
CA TRP A 13 2.51 -13.55 5.97
C TRP A 13 2.29 -12.46 7.03
N ASN A 14 1.17 -11.72 7.01
CA ASN A 14 0.77 -10.96 8.19
C ASN A 14 0.45 -11.92 9.36
N LEU A 15 -0.33 -12.96 9.10
CA LEU A 15 -0.68 -13.99 10.09
C LEU A 15 0.57 -14.72 10.63
N GLN A 16 1.51 -15.06 9.74
CA GLN A 16 2.77 -15.74 10.10
C GLN A 16 3.82 -14.81 10.71
N ASN A 17 3.53 -13.52 10.88
CA ASN A 17 4.47 -12.50 11.37
C ASN A 17 5.78 -12.43 10.58
N ARG A 18 5.69 -12.49 9.23
CA ARG A 18 6.83 -12.38 8.32
C ARG A 18 6.93 -11.01 7.65
N PHE A 19 8.15 -10.66 7.24
CA PHE A 19 8.38 -9.53 6.33
C PHE A 19 7.89 -9.91 4.94
N THR A 20 6.85 -9.23 4.43
CA THR A 20 6.25 -9.58 3.13
C THR A 20 6.88 -8.80 1.98
N GLY A 21 6.87 -7.49 2.05
CA GLY A 21 7.40 -6.63 0.98
C GLY A 21 6.78 -6.94 -0.39
N TRP A 22 7.62 -7.28 -1.37
CA TRP A 22 7.20 -7.55 -2.74
C TRP A 22 6.92 -9.03 -3.04
N ILE A 23 7.07 -9.91 -2.06
CA ILE A 23 6.63 -11.31 -2.21
C ILE A 23 5.11 -11.34 -2.32
N ASP A 24 4.62 -12.10 -3.30
CA ASP A 24 3.21 -12.07 -3.71
C ASP A 24 2.36 -13.14 -3.00
N VAL A 25 2.18 -12.98 -1.70
CA VAL A 25 1.35 -13.87 -0.87
C VAL A 25 -0.13 -13.53 -0.97
N ASP A 26 -0.97 -14.49 -0.66
CA ASP A 26 -2.43 -14.37 -0.72
C ASP A 26 -3.04 -13.77 0.56
N LEU A 27 -4.33 -13.49 0.52
CA LEU A 27 -5.16 -13.16 1.68
C LEU A 27 -5.45 -14.42 2.50
N THR A 28 -5.59 -14.24 3.81
CA THR A 28 -6.24 -15.25 4.68
C THR A 28 -7.77 -15.18 4.53
N GLU A 29 -8.49 -16.17 5.05
CA GLU A 29 -9.97 -16.10 5.13
C GLU A 29 -10.44 -14.87 5.89
N LYS A 30 -9.73 -14.50 6.96
CA LYS A 30 -9.99 -13.25 7.68
C LYS A 30 -9.76 -12.02 6.79
N GLY A 31 -8.68 -11.99 6.00
CA GLY A 31 -8.40 -10.91 5.06
C GLY A 31 -9.48 -10.75 3.99
N VAL A 32 -10.05 -11.85 3.51
CA VAL A 32 -11.23 -11.84 2.62
C VAL A 32 -12.44 -11.24 3.33
N SER A 33 -12.72 -11.66 4.58
CA SER A 33 -13.80 -11.11 5.39
C SER A 33 -13.63 -9.60 5.65
N GLU A 34 -12.41 -9.16 5.95
CA GLU A 34 -12.06 -7.74 6.13
C GLU A 34 -12.33 -6.93 4.85
N ALA A 35 -11.93 -7.46 3.69
CA ALA A 35 -12.18 -6.82 2.40
C ALA A 35 -13.69 -6.65 2.11
N LYS A 36 -14.48 -7.70 2.31
CA LYS A 36 -15.94 -7.67 2.17
C LYS A 36 -16.59 -6.70 3.15
N SER A 37 -16.13 -6.67 4.40
CA SER A 37 -16.64 -5.74 5.42
C SER A 37 -16.35 -4.27 5.03
N GLY A 38 -15.16 -3.98 4.47
CA GLY A 38 -14.84 -2.67 3.93
C GLY A 38 -15.76 -2.27 2.77
N GLY A 39 -16.03 -3.21 1.85
CA GLY A 39 -16.98 -2.99 0.76
C GLY A 39 -18.40 -2.71 1.25
N LYS A 40 -18.90 -3.48 2.23
CA LYS A 40 -20.21 -3.24 2.86
C LYS A 40 -20.30 -1.87 3.50
N ALA A 41 -19.27 -1.45 4.24
CA ALA A 41 -19.22 -0.13 4.85
C ALA A 41 -19.29 1.00 3.80
N LEU A 42 -18.60 0.85 2.66
CA LEU A 42 -18.70 1.80 1.55
C LEU A 42 -20.09 1.82 0.91
N LYS A 43 -20.72 0.67 0.76
CA LYS A 43 -22.09 0.54 0.24
C LYS A 43 -23.11 1.21 1.16
N GLU A 44 -23.02 0.95 2.46
CA GLU A 44 -23.89 1.55 3.49
C GLU A 44 -23.71 3.09 3.56
N ALA A 45 -22.49 3.58 3.32
CA ALA A 45 -22.21 5.00 3.20
C ALA A 45 -22.70 5.62 1.87
N GLY A 46 -23.26 4.81 0.96
CA GLY A 46 -23.76 5.26 -0.34
C GLY A 46 -22.66 5.72 -1.30
N LEU A 47 -21.40 5.33 -1.06
CA LEU A 47 -20.27 5.75 -1.88
C LEU A 47 -20.19 4.93 -3.16
N LYS A 48 -19.96 5.64 -4.25
CA LYS A 48 -19.65 5.09 -5.58
C LYS A 48 -18.38 5.74 -6.09
N PHE A 49 -17.70 5.05 -7.00
CA PHE A 49 -16.45 5.49 -7.58
C PHE A 49 -16.54 5.46 -9.10
N ASP A 50 -15.68 6.23 -9.75
CA ASP A 50 -15.58 6.27 -11.21
C ASP A 50 -14.34 5.51 -11.69
N VAL A 51 -13.34 5.38 -10.82
CA VAL A 51 -12.07 4.70 -11.12
C VAL A 51 -11.46 4.10 -9.86
N ALA A 52 -10.73 3.01 -10.03
CA ALA A 52 -9.95 2.40 -8.95
C ALA A 52 -8.49 2.24 -9.34
N PHE A 53 -7.61 2.34 -8.34
CA PHE A 53 -6.17 2.13 -8.45
C PHE A 53 -5.71 1.04 -7.49
N SER A 54 -4.77 0.20 -7.94
CA SER A 54 -4.16 -0.83 -7.09
C SER A 54 -2.70 -1.07 -7.46
N SER A 55 -2.04 -1.92 -6.65
CA SER A 55 -0.68 -2.38 -6.91
C SER A 55 -0.65 -3.57 -7.88
N TYR A 56 0.55 -4.12 -8.13
CA TYR A 56 0.71 -5.39 -8.84
C TYR A 56 0.56 -6.63 -7.95
N GLN A 57 0.40 -6.47 -6.64
CA GLN A 57 0.39 -7.57 -5.70
C GLN A 57 -1.03 -8.13 -5.49
N LYS A 58 -1.15 -9.48 -5.50
CA LYS A 58 -2.46 -10.16 -5.49
C LYS A 58 -3.33 -9.82 -4.28
N ARG A 59 -2.75 -9.67 -3.10
CA ARG A 59 -3.51 -9.35 -1.88
C ARG A 59 -4.27 -8.02 -1.98
N ALA A 60 -3.67 -7.00 -2.61
CA ALA A 60 -4.35 -5.73 -2.85
C ALA A 60 -5.39 -5.85 -3.97
N ASN A 61 -5.07 -6.55 -5.06
CA ASN A 61 -6.01 -6.79 -6.16
C ASN A 61 -7.23 -7.59 -5.72
N LYS A 62 -7.04 -8.66 -4.94
CA LYS A 62 -8.16 -9.45 -4.38
C LYS A 62 -9.01 -8.62 -3.44
N THR A 63 -8.40 -7.84 -2.55
CA THR A 63 -9.13 -6.91 -1.67
C THR A 63 -9.99 -5.95 -2.49
N LEU A 64 -9.41 -5.33 -3.53
CA LEU A 64 -10.16 -4.44 -4.43
C LEU A 64 -11.34 -5.17 -5.08
N ASN A 65 -11.13 -6.37 -5.63
CA ASN A 65 -12.20 -7.13 -6.29
C ASN A 65 -13.35 -7.44 -5.31
N TYR A 66 -13.08 -7.85 -4.08
CA TYR A 66 -14.12 -8.09 -3.07
C TYR A 66 -14.86 -6.80 -2.70
N ILE A 67 -14.16 -5.67 -2.61
CA ILE A 67 -14.82 -4.37 -2.38
C ILE A 67 -15.73 -4.01 -3.54
N LEU A 68 -15.24 -4.11 -4.78
CA LEU A 68 -16.02 -3.79 -5.99
C LEU A 68 -17.25 -4.70 -6.15
N GLU A 69 -17.14 -5.99 -5.76
CA GLU A 69 -18.26 -6.92 -5.73
C GLU A 69 -19.34 -6.46 -4.73
N GLU A 70 -18.95 -6.10 -3.51
CA GLU A 70 -19.89 -5.67 -2.46
C GLU A 70 -20.64 -4.36 -2.82
N ILE A 71 -19.96 -3.42 -3.49
CA ILE A 71 -20.56 -2.15 -3.93
C ILE A 71 -21.22 -2.22 -5.31
N ASP A 72 -21.25 -3.40 -5.94
CA ASP A 72 -21.81 -3.66 -7.27
C ASP A 72 -21.16 -2.79 -8.37
N GLN A 73 -19.84 -2.65 -8.33
CA GLN A 73 -19.05 -1.84 -9.28
C GLN A 73 -17.87 -2.62 -9.91
N LEU A 74 -17.99 -3.93 -10.15
CA LEU A 74 -16.96 -4.72 -10.85
C LEU A 74 -16.61 -4.20 -12.25
N TYR A 75 -17.49 -3.40 -12.85
CA TYR A 75 -17.30 -2.79 -14.16
C TYR A 75 -16.35 -1.59 -14.18
N LEU A 76 -15.92 -1.10 -13.02
CA LEU A 76 -15.04 0.07 -12.95
C LEU A 76 -13.71 -0.15 -13.67
N PRO A 77 -13.18 0.88 -14.35
CA PRO A 77 -11.80 0.85 -14.81
C PRO A 77 -10.85 0.75 -13.62
N VAL A 78 -9.92 -0.20 -13.68
CA VAL A 78 -8.90 -0.43 -12.66
C VAL A 78 -7.52 -0.24 -13.25
N PHE A 79 -6.77 0.73 -12.72
CA PHE A 79 -5.38 0.96 -13.08
C PHE A 79 -4.45 0.39 -12.03
N LYS A 80 -3.44 -0.36 -12.47
CA LYS A 80 -2.46 -1.00 -11.60
C LYS A 80 -1.07 -0.44 -11.85
N SER A 81 -0.33 -0.23 -10.77
CA SER A 81 1.05 0.23 -10.87
C SER A 81 1.91 -0.42 -9.79
N TRP A 82 3.13 -0.85 -10.15
CA TRP A 82 4.13 -1.30 -9.20
C TRP A 82 4.50 -0.19 -8.19
N ARG A 83 4.30 1.08 -8.56
CA ARG A 83 4.54 2.23 -7.70
C ARG A 83 3.63 2.25 -6.47
N LEU A 84 2.50 1.54 -6.49
CA LEU A 84 1.64 1.32 -5.34
C LEU A 84 1.94 0.05 -4.54
N ASN A 85 2.93 -0.76 -4.94
CA ASN A 85 3.35 -1.94 -4.18
C ASN A 85 3.74 -1.59 -2.75
N GLU A 86 3.73 -2.59 -1.88
CA GLU A 86 4.28 -2.46 -0.52
C GLU A 86 5.76 -2.06 -0.56
N ARG A 87 6.27 -1.46 0.52
CA ARG A 87 7.70 -1.21 0.71
C ARG A 87 8.49 -2.50 0.53
N HIS A 88 9.57 -2.45 -0.24
CA HIS A 88 10.46 -3.59 -0.42
C HIS A 88 11.35 -3.78 0.80
N TYR A 89 11.19 -4.91 1.49
CA TYR A 89 11.94 -5.20 2.71
C TYR A 89 13.34 -5.79 2.48
N GLY A 90 13.85 -5.72 1.25
CA GLY A 90 15.21 -6.17 0.94
C GLY A 90 15.46 -7.63 1.29
N ALA A 91 16.62 -7.91 1.86
CA ALA A 91 17.02 -9.25 2.29
C ALA A 91 16.22 -9.77 3.52
N LEU A 92 15.33 -8.97 4.10
CA LEU A 92 14.45 -9.42 5.19
C LEU A 92 13.19 -10.11 4.69
N GLN A 93 12.85 -10.01 3.39
CA GLN A 93 11.64 -10.64 2.83
C GLN A 93 11.63 -12.15 3.13
N GLY A 94 10.50 -12.65 3.63
CA GLY A 94 10.31 -14.04 4.02
C GLY A 94 10.74 -14.39 5.44
N LEU A 95 11.57 -13.58 6.09
CA LEU A 95 12.02 -13.85 7.45
C LEU A 95 10.88 -13.58 8.47
N ASN A 96 10.83 -14.41 9.52
CA ASN A 96 9.94 -14.16 10.65
C ASN A 96 10.48 -12.99 11.48
N LYS A 97 9.60 -12.03 11.83
CA LYS A 97 10.02 -10.79 12.52
C LYS A 97 10.57 -11.04 13.93
N ALA A 98 9.96 -12.00 14.66
CA ALA A 98 10.41 -12.32 16.02
C ALA A 98 11.76 -13.06 16.01
N GLU A 99 11.98 -13.97 15.06
CA GLU A 99 13.26 -14.66 14.90
C GLU A 99 14.36 -13.69 14.44
N THR A 100 14.01 -12.75 13.54
CA THR A 100 14.93 -11.70 13.10
C THR A 100 15.32 -10.80 14.29
N ALA A 101 14.36 -10.46 15.15
CA ALA A 101 14.63 -9.66 16.36
C ALA A 101 15.55 -10.41 17.35
N LYS A 102 15.39 -11.72 17.52
CA LYS A 102 16.33 -12.53 18.32
C LYS A 102 17.76 -12.52 17.76
N LYS A 103 17.90 -12.46 16.43
CA LYS A 103 19.21 -12.47 15.75
C LYS A 103 19.91 -11.11 15.73
N TYR A 104 19.17 -10.03 15.47
CA TYR A 104 19.73 -8.68 15.25
C TYR A 104 19.41 -7.69 16.37
N GLY A 105 18.59 -8.06 17.35
CA GLY A 105 18.08 -7.21 18.42
C GLY A 105 16.75 -6.53 18.03
N ASP A 106 15.88 -6.31 19.03
CA ASP A 106 14.57 -5.69 18.85
C ASP A 106 14.68 -4.25 18.30
N GLU A 107 15.65 -3.48 18.81
CA GLU A 107 15.90 -2.11 18.40
C GLU A 107 16.25 -2.02 16.90
N GLN A 108 17.18 -2.85 16.44
CA GLN A 108 17.58 -2.86 15.03
C GLN A 108 16.43 -3.26 14.10
N VAL A 109 15.64 -4.26 14.48
CA VAL A 109 14.48 -4.68 13.70
C VAL A 109 13.38 -3.61 13.72
N HIS A 110 13.21 -2.92 14.86
CA HIS A 110 12.30 -1.79 14.94
C HIS A 110 12.72 -0.65 14.01
N ILE A 111 14.02 -0.32 13.96
CA ILE A 111 14.57 0.68 13.02
C ILE A 111 14.25 0.28 11.56
N TRP A 112 14.54 -0.93 11.14
CA TRP A 112 14.23 -1.41 9.77
C TRP A 112 12.75 -1.39 9.44
N ARG A 113 11.88 -1.56 10.44
CA ARG A 113 10.42 -1.58 10.26
C ARG A 113 9.77 -0.20 10.30
N ARG A 114 10.31 0.71 11.09
CA ARG A 114 9.63 1.95 11.50
C ARG A 114 10.43 3.22 11.23
N SER A 115 11.72 3.18 10.95
CA SER A 115 12.46 4.39 10.58
C SER A 115 11.93 5.00 9.28
N PHE A 116 11.98 6.32 9.21
CA PHE A 116 11.58 7.06 8.03
C PHE A 116 12.58 6.88 6.87
N ASP A 117 13.87 6.92 7.13
CA ASP A 117 14.94 7.00 6.13
C ASP A 117 15.95 5.83 6.16
N VAL A 118 15.85 4.92 7.12
CA VAL A 118 16.73 3.74 7.17
C VAL A 118 16.09 2.58 6.42
N ALA A 119 16.77 2.16 5.34
CA ALA A 119 16.38 0.97 4.58
C ALA A 119 16.83 -0.32 5.28
N PRO A 120 16.13 -1.45 5.07
CA PRO A 120 16.61 -2.77 5.48
C PRO A 120 17.85 -3.18 4.64
N PRO A 121 18.56 -4.25 5.02
CA PRO A 121 19.64 -4.81 4.22
C PRO A 121 19.19 -5.07 2.78
N LEU A 122 19.98 -4.63 1.80
CA LEU A 122 19.62 -4.74 0.39
C LEU A 122 19.67 -6.19 -0.08
N VAL A 123 18.72 -6.59 -0.91
CA VAL A 123 18.77 -7.87 -1.62
C VAL A 123 19.85 -7.82 -2.70
N ASN A 124 20.52 -8.97 -2.93
CA ASN A 124 21.47 -9.09 -4.01
C ASN A 124 20.78 -9.17 -5.38
N THR A 125 21.42 -8.64 -6.41
CA THR A 125 20.85 -8.61 -7.77
C THR A 125 20.79 -9.96 -8.46
N ASP A 126 21.44 -10.97 -7.91
CA ASP A 126 21.40 -12.39 -8.34
C ASP A 126 20.40 -13.23 -7.54
N ASP A 127 19.76 -12.67 -6.52
CA ASP A 127 18.71 -13.33 -5.74
C ASP A 127 17.42 -13.43 -6.57
N LYS A 128 17.21 -14.61 -7.17
CA LYS A 128 16.07 -14.88 -8.05
C LYS A 128 14.72 -14.85 -7.34
N GLU A 129 14.72 -14.98 -6.04
CA GLU A 129 13.51 -15.06 -5.24
C GLU A 129 13.03 -13.68 -4.79
N ASN A 130 13.96 -12.80 -4.40
CA ASN A 130 13.67 -11.52 -3.79
C ASN A 130 13.94 -10.31 -4.67
N TYR A 131 14.81 -10.42 -5.69
CA TYR A 131 15.07 -9.30 -6.60
C TYR A 131 13.99 -9.22 -7.68
N PRO A 132 13.25 -8.09 -7.79
CA PRO A 132 12.03 -8.01 -8.61
C PRO A 132 12.24 -8.30 -10.10
N LYS A 133 13.39 -7.98 -10.66
CA LYS A 133 13.70 -8.16 -12.09
C LYS A 133 13.54 -9.59 -12.63
N PHE A 134 13.56 -10.58 -11.76
CA PHE A 134 13.30 -11.98 -12.17
C PHE A 134 11.81 -12.31 -12.37
N GLN A 135 10.90 -11.37 -12.06
CA GLN A 135 9.47 -11.55 -12.26
C GLN A 135 9.00 -10.75 -13.47
N ASP A 136 8.28 -11.38 -14.39
CA ASP A 136 7.79 -10.76 -15.64
C ASP A 136 7.06 -9.43 -15.42
N ARG A 137 6.29 -9.33 -14.32
CA ARG A 137 5.54 -8.11 -13.98
C ARG A 137 6.40 -6.89 -13.66
N TYR A 138 7.69 -7.08 -13.40
CA TYR A 138 8.63 -6.02 -13.01
C TYR A 138 9.80 -5.85 -13.98
N LYS A 139 9.87 -6.64 -15.05
CA LYS A 139 11.00 -6.64 -16.00
C LYS A 139 11.26 -5.27 -16.65
N ASP A 140 10.18 -4.49 -16.85
CA ASP A 140 10.23 -3.18 -17.51
C ASP A 140 10.52 -2.01 -16.55
N ILE A 141 10.70 -2.27 -15.25
CA ILE A 141 11.15 -1.23 -14.30
C ILE A 141 12.60 -0.88 -14.65
N PRO A 142 12.97 0.40 -14.84
CA PRO A 142 14.38 0.79 -15.01
C PRO A 142 15.23 0.28 -13.84
N ASP A 143 16.49 -0.11 -14.11
CA ASP A 143 17.36 -0.71 -13.09
C ASP A 143 17.58 0.24 -11.91
N GLU A 144 17.70 1.53 -12.17
CA GLU A 144 17.86 2.59 -11.18
C GLU A 144 16.62 2.82 -10.31
N GLU A 145 15.44 2.43 -10.81
CA GLU A 145 14.17 2.52 -10.07
C GLU A 145 13.76 1.19 -9.40
N CYS A 146 14.40 0.07 -9.77
CA CYS A 146 14.07 -1.24 -9.26
C CYS A 146 14.53 -1.39 -7.80
N PRO A 147 13.62 -1.53 -6.81
CA PRO A 147 14.04 -1.51 -5.42
C PRO A 147 14.78 -2.79 -5.02
N ARG A 148 15.80 -2.62 -4.21
CA ARG A 148 16.54 -3.70 -3.55
C ARG A 148 16.30 -3.73 -2.04
N GLY A 149 15.67 -2.71 -1.51
CA GLY A 149 15.32 -2.47 -0.12
C GLY A 149 14.95 -1.02 0.06
N GLU A 150 13.83 -0.73 0.71
CA GLU A 150 13.27 0.61 0.81
C GLU A 150 13.06 1.02 2.25
N SER A 151 13.42 2.28 2.56
CA SER A 151 12.86 3.03 3.68
C SER A 151 11.45 3.56 3.31
N LEU A 152 10.74 4.18 4.25
CA LEU A 152 9.50 4.88 3.93
C LEU A 152 9.76 6.05 2.97
N LYS A 153 10.87 6.77 3.14
CA LYS A 153 11.32 7.85 2.26
C LYS A 153 11.51 7.38 0.82
N ASP A 154 12.08 6.19 0.62
CA ASP A 154 12.24 5.60 -0.72
C ASP A 154 10.89 5.18 -1.32
N THR A 155 10.00 4.63 -0.52
CA THR A 155 8.63 4.32 -0.95
C THR A 155 7.89 5.58 -1.41
N ILE A 156 8.03 6.71 -0.69
CA ILE A 156 7.46 8.01 -1.07
C ILE A 156 7.98 8.47 -2.43
N LYS A 157 9.29 8.36 -2.68
CA LYS A 157 9.90 8.77 -3.96
C LYS A 157 9.29 8.08 -5.18
N ARG A 158 8.81 6.83 -5.06
CA ARG A 158 8.18 6.13 -6.19
C ARG A 158 6.65 6.27 -6.23
N VAL A 159 6.02 6.47 -5.07
CA VAL A 159 4.56 6.64 -4.99
C VAL A 159 4.12 8.00 -5.50
N LEU A 160 4.80 9.08 -5.11
CA LEU A 160 4.39 10.45 -5.45
C LEU A 160 4.42 10.77 -6.95
N PRO A 161 5.38 10.32 -7.77
CA PRO A 161 5.27 10.48 -9.22
C PRO A 161 3.96 9.91 -9.79
N TYR A 162 3.54 8.73 -9.36
CA TYR A 162 2.30 8.11 -9.82
C TYR A 162 1.05 8.83 -9.29
N TRP A 163 1.10 9.32 -8.05
CA TRP A 163 0.06 10.22 -7.55
C TRP A 163 -0.10 11.45 -8.45
N ASN A 164 1.00 12.12 -8.77
CA ASN A 164 0.98 13.36 -9.55
C ASN A 164 0.60 13.14 -11.02
N SER A 165 1.03 12.04 -11.64
CA SER A 165 0.80 11.78 -13.07
C SER A 165 -0.56 11.18 -13.36
N ASP A 166 -1.10 10.36 -12.46
CA ASP A 166 -2.28 9.52 -12.72
C ASP A 166 -3.43 9.76 -11.74
N ILE A 167 -3.22 9.57 -10.44
CA ILE A 167 -4.31 9.59 -9.46
C ILE A 167 -4.87 11.00 -9.26
N SER A 168 -4.00 11.99 -9.06
CA SER A 168 -4.44 13.37 -8.81
C SER A 168 -5.13 14.02 -10.01
N LYS A 169 -4.82 13.56 -11.23
CA LYS A 169 -5.53 14.03 -12.45
C LYS A 169 -7.00 13.69 -12.40
N GLN A 170 -7.35 12.46 -12.01
CA GLN A 170 -8.73 12.03 -11.88
C GLN A 170 -9.50 12.93 -10.91
N ILE A 171 -8.89 13.25 -9.77
CA ILE A 171 -9.48 14.14 -8.76
C ILE A 171 -9.70 15.56 -9.32
N LYS A 172 -8.71 16.10 -10.06
CA LYS A 172 -8.84 17.41 -10.71
C LYS A 172 -9.94 17.48 -11.77
N GLU A 173 -10.28 16.32 -12.35
CA GLU A 173 -11.38 16.16 -13.30
C GLU A 173 -12.75 15.95 -12.62
N GLY A 174 -12.81 16.03 -11.29
CA GLY A 174 -14.05 15.87 -10.51
C GLY A 174 -14.44 14.42 -10.23
N ILE A 175 -13.52 13.46 -10.37
CA ILE A 175 -13.74 12.01 -10.32
C ILE A 175 -13.53 11.50 -8.91
N ASP A 176 -14.43 10.63 -8.44
CA ASP A 176 -14.32 9.92 -7.17
C ASP A 176 -13.42 8.69 -7.31
N VAL A 177 -12.39 8.59 -6.47
CA VAL A 177 -11.28 7.65 -6.62
C VAL A 177 -11.20 6.66 -5.46
N LEU A 178 -11.07 5.37 -5.78
CA LEU A 178 -10.75 4.30 -4.84
C LEU A 178 -9.30 3.83 -5.03
N VAL A 179 -8.49 3.82 -3.97
CA VAL A 179 -7.13 3.26 -3.98
C VAL A 179 -7.04 2.11 -2.98
N VAL A 180 -6.77 0.91 -3.47
CA VAL A 180 -6.53 -0.25 -2.63
C VAL A 180 -5.07 -0.69 -2.77
N ALA A 181 -4.30 -0.53 -1.69
CA ALA A 181 -2.86 -0.75 -1.71
C ALA A 181 -2.34 -1.28 -0.36
N HIS A 182 -1.18 -0.83 0.09
CA HIS A 182 -0.46 -1.42 1.22
C HIS A 182 -0.17 -0.39 2.31
N GLY A 183 0.23 -0.89 3.48
CA GLY A 183 0.50 -0.05 4.64
C GLY A 183 1.47 1.10 4.34
N ASN A 184 2.63 0.83 3.74
CA ASN A 184 3.63 1.88 3.51
C ASN A 184 3.34 2.73 2.26
N SER A 185 2.79 2.18 1.19
CA SER A 185 2.40 3.00 0.02
C SER A 185 1.26 3.97 0.36
N LEU A 186 0.27 3.55 1.14
CA LEU A 186 -0.79 4.44 1.61
C LEU A 186 -0.30 5.47 2.64
N ARG A 187 0.61 5.09 3.55
CA ARG A 187 1.26 6.04 4.46
C ARG A 187 2.02 7.12 3.70
N SER A 188 2.62 6.77 2.56
CA SER A 188 3.29 7.73 1.68
C SER A 188 2.31 8.78 1.15
N LEU A 189 1.14 8.35 0.68
CA LEU A 189 0.08 9.25 0.21
C LEU A 189 -0.49 10.11 1.35
N ILE A 190 -0.83 9.50 2.47
CA ILE A 190 -1.41 10.20 3.62
C ILE A 190 -0.44 11.24 4.18
N LYS A 191 0.86 10.89 4.29
CA LYS A 191 1.90 11.84 4.71
C LYS A 191 1.93 13.07 3.81
N TYR A 192 1.89 12.88 2.51
CA TYR A 192 1.90 13.95 1.53
C TYR A 192 0.63 14.80 1.61
N LEU A 193 -0.54 14.16 1.59
CA LEU A 193 -1.84 14.83 1.58
C LEU A 193 -2.11 15.68 2.83
N LEU A 194 -1.66 15.21 3.99
CA LEU A 194 -1.89 15.88 5.28
C LEU A 194 -0.66 16.60 5.82
N ASN A 195 0.42 16.65 5.05
CA ASN A 195 1.69 17.26 5.47
C ASN A 195 2.17 16.77 6.85
N ILE A 196 2.06 15.46 7.10
CA ILE A 196 2.49 14.85 8.38
C ILE A 196 4.01 14.83 8.43
N ASP A 197 4.60 15.19 9.57
CA ASP A 197 6.06 15.16 9.75
C ASP A 197 6.64 13.74 9.75
N ASP A 198 7.98 13.64 9.66
CA ASP A 198 8.70 12.38 9.50
C ASP A 198 8.65 11.48 10.73
N VAL A 199 8.42 12.06 11.92
CA VAL A 199 8.30 11.32 13.19
C VAL A 199 6.88 10.82 13.37
N LYS A 200 5.89 11.69 13.26
CA LYS A 200 4.48 11.36 13.49
C LYS A 200 3.96 10.31 12.51
N ILE A 201 4.43 10.31 11.25
CA ILE A 201 4.01 9.30 10.28
C ILE A 201 4.35 7.87 10.71
N LEU A 202 5.35 7.68 11.56
CA LEU A 202 5.76 6.37 12.04
C LEU A 202 4.71 5.71 12.95
N ASP A 203 3.90 6.51 13.62
CA ASP A 203 2.83 6.03 14.51
C ASP A 203 1.56 5.65 13.75
N LEU A 204 1.41 6.12 12.51
CA LEU A 204 0.24 5.80 11.71
C LEU A 204 0.16 4.29 11.41
N ASN A 205 -0.91 3.66 11.87
CA ASN A 205 -1.20 2.26 11.63
C ASN A 205 -2.55 2.07 10.95
N LEU A 206 -2.52 1.75 9.66
CA LEU A 206 -3.74 1.55 8.87
C LEU A 206 -4.30 0.14 9.11
N LYS A 207 -5.56 0.05 9.50
CA LYS A 207 -6.28 -1.22 9.67
C LYS A 207 -6.49 -1.89 8.31
N THR A 208 -6.38 -3.22 8.25
CA THR A 208 -6.63 -4.02 7.06
C THR A 208 -8.12 -3.99 6.68
N GLY A 209 -8.42 -3.84 5.39
CA GLY A 209 -9.79 -3.82 4.86
C GLY A 209 -10.62 -2.59 5.26
N PHE A 210 -10.10 -1.67 6.06
CA PHE A 210 -10.84 -0.51 6.53
C PHE A 210 -10.73 0.68 5.56
N PRO A 211 -11.86 1.29 5.12
CA PRO A 211 -11.86 2.42 4.22
C PRO A 211 -11.57 3.75 4.96
N TYR A 212 -10.53 4.44 4.55
CA TYR A 212 -10.18 5.80 4.98
C TYR A 212 -10.69 6.79 3.94
N ILE A 213 -11.74 7.54 4.29
CA ILE A 213 -12.48 8.41 3.38
C ILE A 213 -12.00 9.85 3.55
N PHE A 214 -11.45 10.42 2.48
CA PHE A 214 -11.05 11.82 2.39
C PHE A 214 -12.00 12.57 1.48
N GLU A 215 -12.35 13.80 1.85
CA GLU A 215 -12.92 14.77 0.92
C GLU A 215 -11.80 15.69 0.42
N ILE A 216 -11.71 15.83 -0.88
CA ILE A 216 -10.64 16.56 -1.56
C ILE A 216 -11.25 17.42 -2.68
N ASN A 217 -10.80 18.67 -2.84
CA ASN A 217 -11.25 19.54 -3.92
C ASN A 217 -10.37 19.41 -5.18
N GLU A 218 -10.76 20.13 -6.24
CA GLU A 218 -10.03 20.14 -7.52
C GLU A 218 -8.62 20.74 -7.43
N ASN A 219 -8.34 21.52 -6.40
CA ASN A 219 -6.99 22.05 -6.10
C ASN A 219 -6.13 21.06 -5.30
N LEU A 220 -6.65 19.85 -5.05
CA LEU A 220 -6.03 18.81 -4.22
C LEU A 220 -5.90 19.18 -2.74
N GLU A 221 -6.70 20.10 -2.26
CA GLU A 221 -6.76 20.45 -0.84
C GLU A 221 -7.71 19.51 -0.11
N ILE A 222 -7.29 19.02 1.04
CA ILE A 222 -8.12 18.15 1.89
C ILE A 222 -9.17 19.01 2.61
N VAL A 223 -10.43 18.75 2.28
CA VAL A 223 -11.59 19.40 2.90
C VAL A 223 -11.97 18.69 4.19
N SER A 224 -11.90 17.35 4.19
CA SER A 224 -12.16 16.51 5.36
C SER A 224 -11.27 15.26 5.30
N ALA A 225 -10.77 14.84 6.46
CA ALA A 225 -9.95 13.65 6.62
C ALA A 225 -10.52 12.74 7.71
N PRO A 226 -10.32 11.41 7.62
CA PRO A 226 -10.69 10.49 8.67
C PRO A 226 -9.79 10.65 9.90
N GLU A 227 -10.25 10.18 11.06
CA GLU A 227 -9.41 10.04 12.24
C GLU A 227 -8.33 8.98 11.98
N LEU A 228 -7.06 9.33 12.17
CA LEU A 228 -5.91 8.50 11.80
C LEU A 228 -5.05 8.07 13.00
N PHE A 229 -5.10 8.77 14.15
CA PHE A 229 -4.25 8.57 15.32
C PHE A 229 -5.07 8.37 16.59
#